data_f5034a744b15d5db86cadb935e78e0d9
#
_entry.id   f5034a744b15d5db86cadb935e78e0d9
#
_cell.length_a   1.000
_cell.length_b   1.000
_cell.length_c   1.000
_cell.angle_alpha   90.00
_cell.angle_beta   90.00
_cell.angle_gamma   90.00
#
_symmetry.space_group_name_H-M   'P 1'
#
loop_
_entity.id
_entity.type
_entity.pdbx_description
1 polymer ?
#
loop_
_entity_poly.entity_id
_entity_poly.type
_entity_poly.pdbx_seq_one_letter_code
_entity_poly.pdbx_strand_id
1 'polypeptide(L)'
;TYGTLSSLKYLRALPYVNASYTGLMGHSLGSEMCYTVALKDPGLKAIAFSGFGYTEEATFDNPKNMLMILGKWDEYRKRMTNTKDFESEWMTSERTRKVIDHPNPQFGVTYGNFADGTARRVFMPHTTHVKESFSREAIAEALEWMRQALKPDTRYWISPDKQIWPIKEWACFIAMLACFASILPLGLILLGAGFFKPLQATGMKRTYICSPKNYFKFAGINGVLMLFYLPIILILFAFHIFVVRIDKVFPMMMVNGIVFWFVITNLIGFFIFKSWFKKGASKDNLTLTDLGISSDEKRFRFNRTKAGKTILFGILLFAYACVLEHILEAIFIVDFRFIFPFASNFTPYRFLMFLEYSPLLLIGFIQMGILLHGQLRQPEKGVFMKTFANDLLYNIPAMLIPLFILLAIQYIPLFTTGFIPFVGPGASLVGFIINLVHIIIVLLMAISISTWFYRLTGNICTAAILNALLVAWMFTSSSVIAPVPVNI
;
A
#
# COMPACT_ATOMS: atom_id res chain seq x y z
N THR A 1 1.13 -24.95 -5.26
CA THR A 1 -0.29 -24.57 -5.36
C THR A 1 -0.78 -23.71 -4.18
N TYR A 2 0.06 -23.46 -3.17
CA TYR A 2 -0.22 -22.61 -1.99
C TYR A 2 -1.61 -22.78 -1.37
N GLY A 3 -2.10 -24.01 -1.33
CA GLY A 3 -3.42 -24.32 -0.79
C GLY A 3 -4.57 -24.30 -1.80
N THR A 4 -4.42 -23.76 -3.01
CA THR A 4 -5.49 -23.70 -4.03
C THR A 4 -6.08 -25.07 -4.31
N LEU A 5 -5.25 -26.10 -4.47
CA LEU A 5 -5.72 -27.48 -4.68
C LEU A 5 -6.47 -28.03 -3.46
N SER A 6 -5.99 -27.75 -2.26
CA SER A 6 -6.66 -28.18 -1.02
C SER A 6 -8.03 -27.50 -0.84
N SER A 7 -8.09 -26.19 -1.15
CA SER A 7 -9.35 -25.43 -1.11
C SER A 7 -10.36 -25.96 -2.13
N LEU A 8 -9.91 -26.31 -3.35
CA LEU A 8 -10.77 -26.91 -4.37
C LEU A 8 -11.30 -28.28 -3.94
N LYS A 9 -10.43 -29.12 -3.36
CA LYS A 9 -10.85 -30.45 -2.82
C LYS A 9 -11.88 -30.29 -1.69
N TYR A 10 -11.63 -29.35 -0.77
CA TYR A 10 -12.57 -29.02 0.30
C TYR A 10 -13.92 -28.56 -0.25
N LEU A 11 -13.91 -27.60 -1.19
CA LEU A 11 -15.12 -27.10 -1.82
C LEU A 11 -15.94 -28.21 -2.45
N ARG A 12 -15.30 -29.14 -3.21
CA ARG A 12 -15.96 -30.25 -3.87
C ARG A 12 -16.52 -31.31 -2.89
N ALA A 13 -16.02 -31.37 -1.66
CA ALA A 13 -16.49 -32.27 -0.62
C ALA A 13 -17.74 -31.76 0.11
N LEU A 14 -18.12 -30.48 -0.07
CA LEU A 14 -19.28 -29.90 0.58
C LEU A 14 -20.59 -30.48 -0.02
N PRO A 15 -21.55 -30.89 0.81
CA PRO A 15 -22.74 -31.61 0.33
C PRO A 15 -23.70 -30.78 -0.54
N TYR A 16 -23.58 -29.46 -0.48
CA TYR A 16 -24.39 -28.52 -1.26
C TYR A 16 -23.67 -27.97 -2.50
N VAL A 17 -22.46 -28.45 -2.80
CA VAL A 17 -21.69 -28.05 -3.98
C VAL A 17 -21.79 -29.14 -5.05
N ASN A 18 -22.13 -28.72 -6.27
CA ASN A 18 -22.03 -29.61 -7.42
C ASN A 18 -20.56 -29.72 -7.87
N ALA A 19 -19.86 -30.73 -7.40
CA ALA A 19 -18.43 -30.94 -7.65
C ALA A 19 -18.07 -31.01 -9.14
N SER A 20 -19.03 -31.40 -10.02
CA SER A 20 -18.83 -31.49 -11.47
C SER A 20 -18.88 -30.15 -12.19
N TYR A 21 -19.33 -29.09 -11.52
CA TYR A 21 -19.45 -27.73 -12.05
C TYR A 21 -18.65 -26.72 -11.21
N THR A 22 -17.35 -26.94 -11.11
CA THR A 22 -16.42 -26.07 -10.40
C THR A 22 -15.52 -25.33 -11.37
N GLY A 23 -15.20 -24.09 -11.04
CA GLY A 23 -14.25 -23.22 -11.77
C GLY A 23 -13.29 -22.53 -10.82
N LEU A 24 -12.23 -21.97 -11.34
CA LEU A 24 -11.24 -21.19 -10.60
C LEU A 24 -11.14 -19.77 -11.17
N MET A 25 -11.03 -18.79 -10.28
CA MET A 25 -10.71 -17.41 -10.64
C MET A 25 -9.53 -16.94 -9.79
N GLY A 26 -8.65 -16.13 -10.38
CA GLY A 26 -7.51 -15.58 -9.67
C GLY A 26 -7.03 -14.27 -10.29
N HIS A 27 -6.19 -13.53 -9.51
CA HIS A 27 -5.49 -12.35 -9.98
C HIS A 27 -4.00 -12.46 -9.63
N SER A 28 -3.11 -12.07 -10.56
CA SER A 28 -1.66 -12.04 -10.37
C SER A 28 -1.12 -13.40 -9.89
N LEU A 29 -0.43 -13.48 -8.77
CA LEU A 29 0.05 -14.74 -8.17
C LEU A 29 -1.09 -15.75 -7.95
N GLY A 30 -2.29 -15.28 -7.57
CA GLY A 30 -3.48 -16.13 -7.47
C GLY A 30 -3.90 -16.74 -8.80
N SER A 31 -3.73 -15.99 -9.91
CA SER A 31 -3.93 -16.52 -11.27
C SER A 31 -2.96 -17.64 -11.62
N GLU A 32 -1.67 -17.45 -11.32
CA GLU A 32 -0.64 -18.47 -11.54
C GLU A 32 -0.98 -19.76 -10.79
N MET A 33 -1.44 -19.64 -9.54
CA MET A 33 -1.85 -20.81 -8.74
C MET A 33 -3.09 -21.49 -9.28
N CYS A 34 -4.12 -20.72 -9.66
CA CYS A 34 -5.33 -21.26 -10.29
C CYS A 34 -5.00 -21.94 -11.63
N TYR A 35 -4.17 -21.33 -12.45
CA TYR A 35 -3.74 -21.87 -13.74
C TYR A 35 -2.96 -23.18 -13.57
N THR A 36 -1.99 -23.22 -12.64
CA THR A 36 -1.22 -24.44 -12.34
C THR A 36 -2.11 -25.60 -11.87
N VAL A 37 -3.16 -25.31 -11.10
CA VAL A 37 -4.14 -26.33 -10.68
C VAL A 37 -5.01 -26.76 -11.86
N ALA A 38 -5.47 -25.80 -12.67
CA ALA A 38 -6.36 -26.10 -13.80
C ALA A 38 -5.70 -26.94 -14.88
N LEU A 39 -4.40 -26.78 -15.14
CA LEU A 39 -3.63 -27.64 -16.05
C LEU A 39 -3.63 -29.11 -15.61
N LYS A 40 -3.72 -29.38 -14.31
CA LYS A 40 -3.58 -30.72 -13.70
C LYS A 40 -4.89 -31.35 -13.26
N ASP A 41 -6.00 -30.60 -13.27
CA ASP A 41 -7.30 -31.03 -12.81
C ASP A 41 -8.33 -31.05 -13.95
N PRO A 42 -8.52 -32.21 -14.64
CA PRO A 42 -9.47 -32.32 -15.74
C PRO A 42 -10.93 -32.18 -15.30
N GLY A 43 -11.20 -32.24 -13.99
CA GLY A 43 -12.53 -32.05 -13.42
C GLY A 43 -13.00 -30.61 -13.37
N LEU A 44 -12.10 -29.62 -13.53
CA LEU A 44 -12.46 -28.21 -13.63
C LEU A 44 -13.20 -27.93 -14.93
N LYS A 45 -14.27 -27.14 -14.85
CA LYS A 45 -15.08 -26.77 -16.02
C LYS A 45 -14.58 -25.47 -16.67
N ALA A 46 -14.00 -24.55 -15.88
CA ALA A 46 -13.52 -23.28 -16.39
C ALA A 46 -12.44 -22.66 -15.52
N ILE A 47 -11.66 -21.82 -16.15
CA ILE A 47 -10.74 -20.90 -15.47
C ILE A 47 -10.87 -19.50 -16.06
N ALA A 48 -10.88 -18.48 -15.17
CA ALA A 48 -10.68 -17.09 -15.52
C ALA A 48 -9.53 -16.53 -14.68
N PHE A 49 -8.52 -15.97 -15.30
CA PHE A 49 -7.37 -15.41 -14.60
C PHE A 49 -7.02 -14.05 -15.16
N SER A 50 -6.65 -13.14 -14.25
CA SER A 50 -6.24 -11.79 -14.60
C SER A 50 -4.85 -11.44 -14.09
N GLY A 51 -4.15 -10.54 -14.79
CA GLY A 51 -2.79 -10.16 -14.44
C GLY A 51 -1.78 -11.30 -14.57
N PHE A 52 -2.02 -12.24 -15.46
CA PHE A 52 -1.17 -13.39 -15.74
C PHE A 52 -1.33 -13.84 -17.19
N GLY A 53 -0.26 -14.34 -17.82
CA GLY A 53 -0.30 -14.94 -19.15
C GLY A 53 -0.19 -16.45 -19.11
N TYR A 54 -0.96 -17.18 -19.91
CA TYR A 54 -0.80 -18.62 -20.03
C TYR A 54 0.58 -18.99 -20.62
N THR A 55 1.07 -20.16 -20.22
CA THR A 55 2.39 -20.71 -20.61
C THR A 55 2.28 -21.60 -21.84
N GLU A 56 3.42 -22.14 -22.30
CA GLU A 56 3.49 -23.11 -23.39
C GLU A 56 2.77 -24.45 -23.08
N GLU A 57 2.43 -24.69 -21.79
CA GLU A 57 1.71 -25.89 -21.36
C GLU A 57 0.21 -25.86 -21.72
N ALA A 58 -0.32 -24.67 -22.02
CA ALA A 58 -1.70 -24.55 -22.45
C ALA A 58 -1.90 -25.09 -23.86
N THR A 59 -3.02 -25.74 -24.07
CA THR A 59 -3.45 -26.26 -25.38
C THR A 59 -4.86 -25.76 -25.71
N PHE A 60 -5.38 -26.13 -26.87
CA PHE A 60 -6.73 -25.79 -27.26
C PHE A 60 -7.81 -26.38 -26.33
N ASP A 61 -7.53 -27.49 -25.65
CA ASP A 61 -8.45 -28.23 -24.81
C ASP A 61 -8.06 -28.26 -23.31
N ASN A 62 -6.84 -27.80 -22.95
CA ASN A 62 -6.36 -27.79 -21.58
C ASN A 62 -5.64 -26.47 -21.21
N PRO A 63 -6.05 -25.80 -20.12
CA PRO A 63 -7.18 -26.07 -19.22
C PRO A 63 -8.53 -25.84 -19.92
N LYS A 64 -9.61 -26.43 -19.39
CA LYS A 64 -10.94 -26.27 -19.98
C LYS A 64 -11.47 -24.86 -19.82
N ASN A 65 -12.13 -24.35 -20.88
CA ASN A 65 -12.80 -23.06 -20.91
C ASN A 65 -11.95 -21.94 -20.26
N MET A 66 -10.93 -21.52 -20.98
CA MET A 66 -9.90 -20.61 -20.45
C MET A 66 -10.13 -19.16 -20.90
N LEU A 67 -10.34 -18.26 -19.95
CA LEU A 67 -10.35 -16.81 -20.11
C LEU A 67 -9.08 -16.21 -19.50
N MET A 68 -8.30 -15.53 -20.33
CA MET A 68 -7.19 -14.68 -19.90
C MET A 68 -7.62 -13.24 -19.93
N ILE A 69 -7.40 -12.52 -18.83
CA ILE A 69 -7.64 -11.07 -18.70
C ILE A 69 -6.29 -10.42 -18.40
N LEU A 70 -5.90 -9.44 -19.22
CA LEU A 70 -4.67 -8.68 -18.97
C LEU A 70 -4.90 -7.21 -19.35
N GLY A 71 -4.70 -6.31 -18.39
CA GLY A 71 -4.90 -4.89 -18.56
C GLY A 71 -4.00 -4.28 -19.63
N LYS A 72 -4.56 -3.36 -20.43
CA LYS A 72 -3.80 -2.62 -21.45
C LYS A 72 -2.57 -1.95 -20.85
N TRP A 73 -2.67 -1.46 -19.63
CA TRP A 73 -1.61 -0.79 -18.88
C TRP A 73 -1.12 -1.61 -17.69
N ASP A 74 -1.20 -2.95 -17.76
CA ASP A 74 -0.63 -3.82 -16.74
C ASP A 74 0.88 -3.61 -16.67
N GLU A 75 1.37 -3.20 -15.51
CA GLU A 75 2.80 -2.89 -15.27
C GLU A 75 3.68 -4.14 -15.30
N TYR A 76 3.11 -5.32 -15.09
CA TYR A 76 3.81 -6.61 -15.13
C TYR A 76 3.69 -7.35 -16.47
N ARG A 77 2.97 -6.79 -17.45
CA ARG A 77 2.66 -7.48 -18.71
C ARG A 77 3.89 -8.06 -19.42
N LYS A 78 5.03 -7.34 -19.43
CA LYS A 78 6.27 -7.83 -20.04
C LYS A 78 6.77 -9.11 -19.38
N ARG A 79 6.69 -9.21 -18.04
CA ARG A 79 7.03 -10.42 -17.30
C ARG A 79 6.03 -11.54 -17.57
N MET A 80 4.74 -11.23 -17.59
CA MET A 80 3.68 -12.22 -17.69
C MET A 80 3.55 -12.83 -19.10
N THR A 81 3.90 -12.08 -20.14
CA THR A 81 3.71 -12.49 -21.52
C THR A 81 5.01 -12.67 -22.29
N ASN A 82 6.13 -12.18 -21.76
CA ASN A 82 7.43 -12.10 -22.45
C ASN A 82 7.35 -11.34 -23.79
N THR A 83 6.42 -10.41 -23.93
CA THR A 83 6.28 -9.54 -25.12
C THR A 83 6.79 -8.13 -24.83
N LYS A 84 7.27 -7.43 -25.84
CA LYS A 84 7.61 -6.01 -25.75
C LYS A 84 6.33 -5.17 -25.80
N ASP A 85 5.48 -5.48 -26.77
CA ASP A 85 4.17 -4.91 -26.94
C ASP A 85 3.10 -6.02 -26.92
N PHE A 86 2.33 -6.05 -25.82
CA PHE A 86 1.29 -7.06 -25.62
C PHE A 86 0.20 -6.98 -26.69
N GLU A 87 -0.19 -5.77 -27.07
CA GLU A 87 -1.32 -5.54 -27.99
C GLU A 87 -1.02 -6.09 -29.39
N SER A 88 0.21 -5.88 -29.91
CA SER A 88 0.57 -6.32 -31.26
C SER A 88 1.18 -7.72 -31.30
N GLU A 89 1.91 -8.15 -30.26
CA GLU A 89 2.68 -9.38 -30.30
C GLU A 89 1.95 -10.60 -29.74
N TRP A 90 1.09 -10.44 -28.72
CA TRP A 90 0.51 -11.58 -28.02
C TRP A 90 -0.44 -12.39 -28.89
N MET A 91 -1.38 -11.72 -29.56
CA MET A 91 -2.36 -12.40 -30.41
C MET A 91 -1.76 -12.99 -31.68
N THR A 92 -0.64 -12.45 -32.13
CA THR A 92 0.10 -12.97 -33.31
C THR A 92 1.12 -14.03 -32.97
N SER A 93 1.37 -14.30 -31.68
CA SER A 93 2.33 -15.30 -31.23
C SER A 93 1.92 -16.71 -31.61
N GLU A 94 2.93 -17.58 -31.88
CA GLU A 94 2.70 -18.99 -32.17
C GLU A 94 1.96 -19.69 -31.02
N ARG A 95 2.34 -19.36 -29.77
CA ARG A 95 1.66 -19.84 -28.56
C ARG A 95 0.17 -19.56 -28.61
N THR A 96 -0.22 -18.31 -28.87
CA THR A 96 -1.64 -17.92 -28.88
C THR A 96 -2.39 -18.58 -30.02
N ARG A 97 -1.81 -18.66 -31.22
CA ARG A 97 -2.45 -19.37 -32.36
C ARG A 97 -2.71 -20.83 -32.04
N LYS A 98 -1.75 -21.51 -31.39
CA LYS A 98 -1.88 -22.91 -30.96
C LYS A 98 -2.96 -23.09 -29.89
N VAL A 99 -3.00 -22.20 -28.88
CA VAL A 99 -3.95 -22.29 -27.76
C VAL A 99 -5.38 -21.95 -28.19
N ILE A 100 -5.53 -20.99 -29.10
CA ILE A 100 -6.86 -20.56 -29.61
C ILE A 100 -7.31 -21.40 -30.81
N ASP A 101 -6.38 -22.11 -31.45
CA ASP A 101 -6.63 -22.89 -32.69
C ASP A 101 -7.22 -22.04 -33.81
N HIS A 102 -6.63 -20.86 -34.02
CA HIS A 102 -7.06 -19.93 -35.05
C HIS A 102 -5.87 -19.17 -35.64
N PRO A 103 -5.79 -18.99 -36.98
CA PRO A 103 -4.64 -18.38 -37.66
C PRO A 103 -4.47 -16.89 -37.33
N ASN A 104 -5.57 -16.19 -37.01
CA ASN A 104 -5.57 -14.76 -36.74
C ASN A 104 -6.52 -14.43 -35.57
N PRO A 105 -6.21 -14.83 -34.33
CA PRO A 105 -7.07 -14.57 -33.18
C PRO A 105 -7.09 -13.09 -32.82
N GLN A 106 -8.21 -12.64 -32.23
CA GLN A 106 -8.43 -11.26 -31.83
C GLN A 106 -8.86 -11.14 -30.35
N PHE A 107 -8.51 -10.02 -29.72
CA PHE A 107 -8.96 -9.73 -28.36
C PHE A 107 -10.48 -9.63 -28.27
N GLY A 108 -11.04 -10.13 -27.16
CA GLY A 108 -12.48 -10.07 -26.90
C GLY A 108 -13.34 -11.04 -27.70
N VAL A 109 -12.75 -11.83 -28.59
CA VAL A 109 -13.47 -12.86 -29.37
C VAL A 109 -13.34 -14.22 -28.68
N THR A 110 -14.47 -14.94 -28.56
CA THR A 110 -14.48 -16.33 -28.07
C THR A 110 -14.29 -17.30 -29.22
N TYR A 111 -13.33 -18.18 -29.08
CA TYR A 111 -13.05 -19.30 -29.99
C TYR A 111 -13.36 -20.60 -29.27
N GLY A 112 -13.65 -21.66 -30.02
CA GLY A 112 -14.04 -22.97 -29.45
C GLY A 112 -15.45 -23.00 -28.85
N ASN A 113 -15.72 -23.97 -27.97
CA ASN A 113 -17.05 -24.22 -27.45
C ASN A 113 -17.03 -24.53 -25.94
N PHE A 114 -17.92 -23.94 -25.18
CA PHE A 114 -18.06 -24.17 -23.74
C PHE A 114 -18.47 -25.60 -23.40
N ALA A 115 -19.28 -26.21 -24.23
CA ALA A 115 -19.76 -27.58 -23.99
C ALA A 115 -18.61 -28.60 -24.03
N ASP A 116 -17.69 -28.43 -24.95
CA ASP A 116 -16.53 -29.32 -25.18
C ASP A 116 -15.35 -28.97 -24.27
N GLY A 117 -15.41 -27.82 -23.57
CA GLY A 117 -14.33 -27.36 -22.75
C GLY A 117 -13.23 -26.57 -23.51
N THR A 118 -13.46 -26.32 -24.81
CA THR A 118 -12.48 -25.71 -25.71
C THR A 118 -12.62 -24.20 -25.85
N ALA A 119 -13.54 -23.55 -25.11
CA ALA A 119 -13.70 -22.11 -25.17
C ALA A 119 -12.42 -21.38 -24.75
N ARG A 120 -11.98 -20.42 -25.57
CA ARG A 120 -10.77 -19.60 -25.41
C ARG A 120 -11.09 -18.15 -25.67
N ARG A 121 -10.64 -17.28 -24.79
CA ARG A 121 -10.71 -15.82 -24.98
C ARG A 121 -9.54 -15.13 -24.29
N VAL A 122 -9.01 -14.10 -24.95
CA VAL A 122 -8.09 -13.12 -24.34
C VAL A 122 -8.83 -11.79 -24.31
N PHE A 123 -9.00 -11.23 -23.12
CA PHE A 123 -9.67 -9.95 -22.90
C PHE A 123 -8.71 -8.90 -22.36
N MET A 124 -8.72 -7.70 -22.93
CA MET A 124 -7.79 -6.61 -22.60
C MET A 124 -8.58 -5.37 -22.13
N PRO A 125 -8.91 -5.27 -20.82
CA PRO A 125 -9.57 -4.10 -20.27
C PRO A 125 -8.62 -2.90 -20.19
N HIS A 126 -9.18 -1.68 -20.23
CA HIS A 126 -8.42 -0.44 -20.10
C HIS A 126 -8.06 -0.15 -18.65
N THR A 127 -7.17 -0.95 -18.08
CA THR A 127 -6.81 -0.89 -16.64
C THR A 127 -5.34 -1.22 -16.41
N THR A 128 -4.85 -0.96 -15.18
CA THR A 128 -3.52 -1.34 -14.69
C THR A 128 -3.61 -2.65 -13.90
N HIS A 129 -2.45 -3.28 -13.61
CA HIS A 129 -2.37 -4.58 -12.95
C HIS A 129 -3.25 -4.68 -11.69
N VAL A 130 -3.06 -3.75 -10.76
CA VAL A 130 -3.82 -3.77 -9.50
C VAL A 130 -5.31 -3.56 -9.71
N LYS A 131 -5.67 -2.72 -10.65
CA LYS A 131 -7.07 -2.38 -10.93
C LYS A 131 -7.81 -3.45 -11.72
N GLU A 132 -7.17 -4.47 -12.25
CA GLU A 132 -7.87 -5.57 -12.94
C GLU A 132 -8.94 -6.22 -12.06
N SER A 133 -8.60 -6.50 -10.78
CA SER A 133 -9.56 -7.04 -9.79
C SER A 133 -10.69 -6.07 -9.41
N PHE A 134 -10.56 -4.79 -9.80
CA PHE A 134 -11.48 -3.70 -9.50
C PHE A 134 -11.96 -3.00 -10.79
N SER A 135 -11.80 -3.65 -11.93
CA SER A 135 -12.34 -3.20 -13.21
C SER A 135 -13.73 -3.78 -13.44
N ARG A 136 -14.72 -2.91 -13.64
CA ARG A 136 -16.09 -3.36 -13.94
C ARG A 136 -16.15 -4.23 -15.20
N GLU A 137 -15.38 -3.86 -16.23
CA GLU A 137 -15.27 -4.63 -17.47
C GLU A 137 -14.69 -6.02 -17.22
N ALA A 138 -13.54 -6.10 -16.52
CA ALA A 138 -12.86 -7.35 -16.23
C ALA A 138 -13.73 -8.30 -15.36
N ILE A 139 -14.40 -7.74 -14.36
CA ILE A 139 -15.31 -8.50 -13.48
C ILE A 139 -16.51 -9.00 -14.27
N ALA A 140 -17.13 -8.12 -15.09
CA ALA A 140 -18.28 -8.53 -15.90
C ALA A 140 -17.93 -9.66 -16.87
N GLU A 141 -16.78 -9.54 -17.55
CA GLU A 141 -16.26 -10.55 -18.46
C GLU A 141 -16.02 -11.90 -17.77
N ALA A 142 -15.36 -11.88 -16.61
CA ALA A 142 -15.09 -13.09 -15.83
C ALA A 142 -16.38 -13.75 -15.31
N LEU A 143 -17.34 -12.96 -14.83
CA LEU A 143 -18.64 -13.49 -14.37
C LEU A 143 -19.42 -14.10 -15.52
N GLU A 144 -19.49 -13.45 -16.67
CA GLU A 144 -20.20 -13.97 -17.84
C GLU A 144 -19.52 -15.25 -18.36
N TRP A 145 -18.17 -15.30 -18.36
CA TRP A 145 -17.41 -16.51 -18.69
C TRP A 145 -17.78 -17.68 -17.80
N MET A 146 -17.81 -17.46 -16.49
CA MET A 146 -18.18 -18.50 -15.53
C MET A 146 -19.65 -18.90 -15.67
N ARG A 147 -20.55 -17.98 -15.97
CA ARG A 147 -21.97 -18.29 -16.22
C ARG A 147 -22.14 -19.28 -17.38
N GLN A 148 -21.45 -19.02 -18.50
CA GLN A 148 -21.54 -19.89 -19.69
C GLN A 148 -20.95 -21.27 -19.43
N ALA A 149 -19.84 -21.34 -18.69
CA ALA A 149 -19.16 -22.61 -18.42
C ALA A 149 -19.83 -23.45 -17.30
N LEU A 150 -20.29 -22.81 -16.23
CA LEU A 150 -20.81 -23.48 -15.03
C LEU A 150 -22.34 -23.62 -15.03
N LYS A 151 -23.05 -22.90 -15.91
CA LYS A 151 -24.51 -22.98 -16.10
C LYS A 151 -25.28 -22.89 -14.77
N PRO A 152 -25.08 -21.80 -13.95
CA PRO A 152 -25.84 -21.63 -12.72
C PRO A 152 -27.34 -21.48 -12.98
N ASP A 153 -28.16 -21.69 -11.95
CA ASP A 153 -29.59 -21.48 -12.04
C ASP A 153 -29.88 -20.00 -12.33
N THR A 154 -30.51 -19.74 -13.48
CA THR A 154 -30.77 -18.36 -13.96
C THR A 154 -31.71 -17.56 -13.06
N ARG A 155 -32.51 -18.22 -12.22
CA ARG A 155 -33.40 -17.55 -11.24
C ARG A 155 -32.64 -16.72 -10.22
N TYR A 156 -31.39 -17.06 -9.92
CA TYR A 156 -30.53 -16.39 -8.94
C TYR A 156 -29.41 -15.59 -9.58
N TRP A 157 -29.38 -15.55 -10.93
CA TRP A 157 -28.33 -14.86 -11.64
C TRP A 157 -28.61 -13.34 -11.72
N ILE A 158 -27.66 -12.56 -11.25
CA ILE A 158 -27.67 -11.09 -11.39
C ILE A 158 -26.78 -10.73 -12.59
N SER A 159 -27.27 -9.84 -13.47
CA SER A 159 -26.47 -9.34 -14.60
C SER A 159 -25.09 -8.86 -14.15
N PRO A 160 -24.00 -9.27 -14.81
CA PRO A 160 -22.64 -8.84 -14.49
C PRO A 160 -22.43 -7.32 -14.50
N ASP A 161 -23.30 -6.59 -15.19
CA ASP A 161 -23.25 -5.11 -15.24
C ASP A 161 -23.82 -4.44 -13.97
N LYS A 162 -24.65 -5.16 -13.21
CA LYS A 162 -25.25 -4.68 -11.94
C LYS A 162 -24.30 -4.83 -10.76
N GLN A 163 -23.15 -4.23 -10.86
CA GLN A 163 -22.10 -4.31 -9.82
C GLN A 163 -22.29 -3.23 -8.76
N ILE A 164 -22.49 -3.63 -7.51
CA ILE A 164 -22.68 -2.73 -6.36
C ILE A 164 -21.43 -2.66 -5.47
N TRP A 165 -20.41 -3.49 -5.69
CA TRP A 165 -19.19 -3.52 -4.88
C TRP A 165 -18.47 -2.16 -4.77
N PRO A 166 -18.50 -1.23 -5.77
CA PRO A 166 -17.86 0.06 -5.62
C PRO A 166 -18.42 0.90 -4.47
N ILE A 167 -19.71 0.71 -4.14
CA ILE A 167 -20.34 1.38 -3.00
C ILE A 167 -19.67 0.95 -1.70
N LYS A 168 -19.41 -0.37 -1.55
CA LYS A 168 -18.70 -0.90 -0.38
C LYS A 168 -17.27 -0.38 -0.30
N GLU A 169 -16.53 -0.36 -1.41
CA GLU A 169 -15.14 0.15 -1.44
C GLU A 169 -15.07 1.61 -0.98
N TRP A 170 -15.95 2.48 -1.49
CA TRP A 170 -16.02 3.88 -1.05
C TRP A 170 -16.46 4.01 0.42
N ALA A 171 -17.42 3.19 0.86
CA ALA A 171 -17.86 3.19 2.26
C ALA A 171 -16.73 2.78 3.21
N CYS A 172 -15.97 1.74 2.89
CA CYS A 172 -14.80 1.30 3.65
C CYS A 172 -13.72 2.40 3.72
N PHE A 173 -13.44 3.05 2.59
CA PHE A 173 -12.47 4.15 2.52
C PHE A 173 -12.90 5.36 3.35
N ILE A 174 -14.17 5.78 3.21
CA ILE A 174 -14.73 6.90 3.99
C ILE A 174 -14.74 6.58 5.49
N ALA A 175 -15.12 5.35 5.88
CA ALA A 175 -15.09 4.90 7.27
C ALA A 175 -13.66 4.96 7.86
N MET A 176 -12.66 4.52 7.10
CA MET A 176 -11.25 4.63 7.46
C MET A 176 -10.82 6.09 7.66
N LEU A 177 -11.11 6.97 6.70
CA LEU A 177 -10.77 8.38 6.80
C LEU A 177 -11.48 9.06 7.99
N ALA A 178 -12.74 8.74 8.22
CA ALA A 178 -13.51 9.25 9.35
C ALA A 178 -12.94 8.77 10.70
N CYS A 179 -12.53 7.50 10.79
CA CYS A 179 -11.84 6.96 11.96
C CYS A 179 -10.56 7.75 12.27
N PHE A 180 -9.69 7.92 11.28
CA PHE A 180 -8.44 8.66 11.50
C PHE A 180 -8.67 10.16 11.77
N ALA A 181 -9.66 10.77 11.13
CA ALA A 181 -10.06 12.15 11.44
C ALA A 181 -10.60 12.29 12.85
N SER A 182 -11.34 11.30 13.37
CA SER A 182 -11.91 11.32 14.73
C SER A 182 -10.86 11.24 15.84
N ILE A 183 -9.65 10.75 15.54
CA ILE A 183 -8.51 10.78 16.47
C ILE A 183 -8.16 12.23 16.88
N LEU A 184 -8.35 13.20 15.99
CA LEU A 184 -7.98 14.59 16.21
C LEU A 184 -8.84 15.22 17.32
N PRO A 185 -10.20 15.23 17.25
CA PRO A 185 -11.03 15.73 18.33
C PRO A 185 -10.95 14.87 19.60
N LEU A 186 -10.80 13.54 19.49
CA LEU A 186 -10.60 12.70 20.68
C LEU A 186 -9.32 13.10 21.43
N GLY A 187 -8.23 13.32 20.70
CA GLY A 187 -6.98 13.80 21.30
C GLY A 187 -7.13 15.16 21.98
N LEU A 188 -7.92 16.07 21.42
CA LEU A 188 -8.23 17.37 22.05
C LEU A 188 -9.00 17.18 23.36
N ILE A 189 -10.01 16.30 23.38
CA ILE A 189 -10.78 15.96 24.58
C ILE A 189 -9.86 15.37 25.66
N LEU A 190 -9.02 14.40 25.30
CA LEU A 190 -8.07 13.78 26.24
C LEU A 190 -7.06 14.80 26.80
N LEU A 191 -6.54 15.72 25.97
CA LEU A 191 -5.66 16.79 26.42
C LEU A 191 -6.36 17.76 27.37
N GLY A 192 -7.68 17.91 27.30
CA GLY A 192 -8.48 18.66 28.27
C GLY A 192 -8.62 17.99 29.62
N ALA A 193 -8.47 16.67 29.70
CA ALA A 193 -8.54 15.93 30.96
C ALA A 193 -7.31 16.23 31.86
N GLY A 194 -7.55 16.35 33.17
CA GLY A 194 -6.53 16.75 34.14
C GLY A 194 -5.23 15.92 34.08
N PHE A 195 -5.35 14.62 33.77
CA PHE A 195 -4.19 13.72 33.67
C PHE A 195 -3.25 14.09 32.49
N PHE A 196 -3.80 14.43 31.31
CA PHE A 196 -3.04 14.76 30.11
C PHE A 196 -2.82 16.27 29.91
N LYS A 197 -3.49 17.12 30.67
CA LYS A 197 -3.33 18.58 30.59
C LYS A 197 -1.86 19.07 30.61
N PRO A 198 -0.92 18.43 31.36
CA PRO A 198 0.49 18.81 31.32
C PRO A 198 1.19 18.57 29.97
N LEU A 199 0.57 17.87 29.03
CA LEU A 199 1.08 17.70 27.67
C LEU A 199 0.75 18.87 26.76
N GLN A 200 -0.21 19.73 27.11
CA GLN A 200 -0.56 20.91 26.32
C GLN A 200 0.61 21.90 26.23
N ALA A 201 0.75 22.52 25.07
CA ALA A 201 1.70 23.61 24.86
C ALA A 201 1.13 24.90 25.48
N THR A 202 1.53 25.20 26.70
CA THR A 202 1.16 26.48 27.35
C THR A 202 2.31 27.45 27.21
N GLY A 203 2.09 28.57 26.47
CA GLY A 203 2.97 29.75 26.52
C GLY A 203 4.33 29.62 25.86
N MET A 204 4.60 28.62 25.03
CA MET A 204 5.87 28.51 24.31
C MET A 204 5.98 29.60 23.25
N LYS A 205 6.85 30.59 23.48
CA LYS A 205 7.29 31.55 22.45
C LYS A 205 8.22 30.77 21.48
N ARG A 206 7.73 30.48 20.30
CA ARG A 206 8.52 29.86 19.23
C ARG A 206 9.15 30.95 18.38
N THR A 207 10.47 31.06 18.45
CA THR A 207 11.22 32.18 17.83
C THR A 207 11.69 31.84 16.41
N TYR A 208 11.95 30.55 16.11
CA TYR A 208 12.38 30.14 14.79
C TYR A 208 11.23 30.09 13.78
N ILE A 209 11.45 30.75 12.65
CA ILE A 209 10.58 30.69 11.45
C ILE A 209 11.46 30.37 10.24
N CYS A 210 11.05 29.39 9.45
CA CYS A 210 11.77 29.00 8.25
C CYS A 210 11.67 30.07 7.16
N SER A 211 12.81 30.62 6.72
CA SER A 211 12.84 31.50 5.57
C SER A 211 12.55 30.77 4.28
N PRO A 212 12.03 31.44 3.22
CA PRO A 212 11.80 30.80 1.92
C PRO A 212 13.04 30.07 1.35
N LYS A 213 14.22 30.67 1.51
CA LYS A 213 15.50 30.07 1.10
C LYS A 213 15.77 28.75 1.84
N ASN A 214 15.56 28.72 3.16
CA ASN A 214 15.75 27.54 3.97
C ASN A 214 14.68 26.48 3.68
N TYR A 215 13.44 26.90 3.39
CA TYR A 215 12.38 26.00 3.00
C TYR A 215 12.76 25.21 1.74
N PHE A 216 13.12 25.88 0.65
CA PHE A 216 13.52 25.19 -0.58
C PHE A 216 14.78 24.35 -0.40
N LYS A 217 15.72 24.79 0.45
CA LYS A 217 16.90 24.01 0.80
C LYS A 217 16.53 22.69 1.49
N PHE A 218 15.74 22.75 2.58
CA PHE A 218 15.42 21.56 3.37
C PHE A 218 14.39 20.65 2.67
N ALA A 219 13.39 21.22 2.01
CA ALA A 219 12.46 20.48 1.18
C ALA A 219 13.19 19.79 0.00
N GLY A 220 14.13 20.48 -0.64
CA GLY A 220 14.95 19.91 -1.71
C GLY A 220 15.85 18.77 -1.23
N ILE A 221 16.54 18.93 -0.10
CA ILE A 221 17.34 17.85 0.51
C ILE A 221 16.45 16.65 0.83
N ASN A 222 15.31 16.88 1.48
CA ASN A 222 14.35 15.82 1.77
C ASN A 222 13.85 15.15 0.47
N GLY A 223 13.55 15.95 -0.54
CA GLY A 223 13.12 15.46 -1.85
C GLY A 223 14.14 14.51 -2.50
N VAL A 224 15.42 14.90 -2.49
CA VAL A 224 16.51 14.03 -2.97
C VAL A 224 16.57 12.74 -2.16
N LEU A 225 16.50 12.80 -0.84
CA LEU A 225 16.50 11.61 0.02
C LEU A 225 15.31 10.70 -0.29
N MET A 226 14.13 11.25 -0.52
CA MET A 226 12.94 10.48 -0.86
C MET A 226 13.05 9.83 -2.25
N LEU A 227 13.68 10.50 -3.23
CA LEU A 227 13.94 9.93 -4.56
C LEU A 227 14.91 8.74 -4.54
N PHE A 228 15.72 8.59 -3.48
CA PHE A 228 16.51 7.38 -3.26
C PHE A 228 15.68 6.13 -2.90
N TYR A 229 14.36 6.19 -3.03
CA TYR A 229 13.44 5.08 -2.79
C TYR A 229 13.87 3.79 -3.50
N LEU A 230 13.94 3.80 -4.82
CA LEU A 230 14.33 2.62 -5.59
C LEU A 230 15.80 2.21 -5.39
N PRO A 231 16.79 3.11 -5.41
CA PRO A 231 18.17 2.75 -5.10
C PRO A 231 18.36 2.05 -3.76
N ILE A 232 17.73 2.54 -2.70
CA ILE A 232 17.83 1.91 -1.37
C ILE A 232 17.19 0.52 -1.38
N ILE A 233 16.03 0.36 -2.01
CA ILE A 233 15.36 -0.93 -2.13
C ILE A 233 16.24 -1.93 -2.89
N LEU A 234 16.87 -1.54 -3.99
CA LEU A 234 17.79 -2.40 -4.74
C LEU A 234 18.99 -2.83 -3.89
N ILE A 235 19.60 -1.90 -3.14
CA ILE A 235 20.69 -2.21 -2.22
C ILE A 235 20.24 -3.20 -1.15
N LEU A 236 19.03 -3.01 -0.58
CA LEU A 236 18.48 -3.92 0.40
C LEU A 236 18.20 -5.32 -0.17
N PHE A 237 17.72 -5.41 -1.42
CA PHE A 237 17.56 -6.68 -2.12
C PHE A 237 18.90 -7.39 -2.31
N ALA A 238 19.91 -6.67 -2.79
CA ALA A 238 21.24 -7.22 -2.94
C ALA A 238 21.81 -7.70 -1.60
N PHE A 239 21.64 -6.91 -0.54
CA PHE A 239 22.05 -7.27 0.81
C PHE A 239 21.31 -8.52 1.33
N HIS A 240 20.00 -8.61 1.08
CA HIS A 240 19.18 -9.77 1.44
C HIS A 240 19.64 -11.06 0.73
N ILE A 241 19.96 -10.96 -0.55
CA ILE A 241 20.36 -12.13 -1.35
C ILE A 241 21.79 -12.57 -1.04
N PHE A 242 22.74 -11.63 -0.94
CA PHE A 242 24.15 -11.94 -0.91
C PHE A 242 24.79 -11.90 0.49
N VAL A 243 24.17 -11.27 1.47
CA VAL A 243 24.80 -11.04 2.78
C VAL A 243 24.00 -11.65 3.94
N VAL A 244 22.76 -11.20 4.15
CA VAL A 244 21.92 -11.64 5.28
C VAL A 244 20.46 -11.80 4.85
N ARG A 245 19.89 -12.95 5.16
CA ARG A 245 18.47 -13.22 4.96
C ARG A 245 17.64 -12.39 5.95
N ILE A 246 17.27 -11.17 5.52
CA ILE A 246 16.48 -10.22 6.31
C ILE A 246 15.12 -10.80 6.71
N ASP A 247 14.52 -11.64 5.86
CA ASP A 247 13.23 -12.29 6.07
C ASP A 247 13.17 -13.24 7.28
N LYS A 248 14.31 -13.66 7.79
CA LYS A 248 14.37 -14.47 9.03
C LYS A 248 14.04 -13.66 10.28
N VAL A 249 14.32 -12.36 10.25
CA VAL A 249 14.06 -11.45 11.37
C VAL A 249 12.85 -10.57 11.05
N PHE A 250 12.81 -10.01 9.85
CA PHE A 250 11.72 -9.16 9.34
C PHE A 250 10.99 -9.89 8.21
N PRO A 251 9.93 -10.67 8.51
CA PRO A 251 9.35 -11.58 7.52
C PRO A 251 8.41 -10.93 6.50
N MET A 252 8.28 -9.60 6.47
CA MET A 252 7.40 -8.89 5.54
C MET A 252 8.19 -8.24 4.40
N MET A 253 8.54 -9.01 3.38
CA MET A 253 9.48 -8.60 2.31
C MET A 253 9.15 -7.27 1.64
N MET A 254 7.90 -7.04 1.22
CA MET A 254 7.51 -5.77 0.58
C MET A 254 7.54 -4.60 1.55
N VAL A 255 7.15 -4.83 2.80
CA VAL A 255 7.20 -3.84 3.88
C VAL A 255 8.63 -3.47 4.21
N ASN A 256 9.56 -4.44 4.24
CA ASN A 256 10.96 -4.20 4.53
C ASN A 256 11.56 -3.11 3.63
N GLY A 257 11.34 -3.20 2.32
CA GLY A 257 11.83 -2.18 1.39
C GLY A 257 11.37 -0.78 1.76
N ILE A 258 10.10 -0.61 2.11
CA ILE A 258 9.49 0.66 2.47
C ILE A 258 9.99 1.15 3.83
N VAL A 259 9.96 0.29 4.85
CA VAL A 259 10.35 0.64 6.22
C VAL A 259 11.83 0.99 6.30
N PHE A 260 12.70 0.17 5.72
CA PHE A 260 14.14 0.44 5.73
C PHE A 260 14.50 1.68 4.90
N TRP A 261 13.86 1.90 3.73
CA TRP A 261 14.00 3.17 3.04
C TRP A 261 13.62 4.35 3.93
N PHE A 262 12.45 4.29 4.57
CA PHE A 262 11.99 5.34 5.46
C PHE A 262 12.96 5.59 6.62
N VAL A 263 13.45 4.53 7.26
CA VAL A 263 14.42 4.63 8.37
C VAL A 263 15.76 5.20 7.90
N ILE A 264 16.32 4.67 6.80
CA ILE A 264 17.63 5.09 6.29
C ILE A 264 17.60 6.56 5.87
N THR A 265 16.61 6.98 5.09
CA THR A 265 16.48 8.37 4.64
C THR A 265 16.30 9.32 5.81
N ASN A 266 15.51 8.93 6.82
CA ASN A 266 15.32 9.74 8.03
C ASN A 266 16.56 9.76 8.93
N LEU A 267 17.34 8.70 9.03
CA LEU A 267 18.63 8.72 9.72
C LEU A 267 19.64 9.67 9.05
N ILE A 268 19.72 9.64 7.73
CA ILE A 268 20.53 10.61 6.98
C ILE A 268 20.02 12.04 7.24
N GLY A 269 18.72 12.25 7.17
CA GLY A 269 18.06 13.52 7.51
C GLY A 269 18.39 13.99 8.93
N PHE A 270 18.46 13.08 9.90
CA PHE A 270 18.85 13.39 11.27
C PHE A 270 20.31 13.87 11.38
N PHE A 271 21.25 13.24 10.67
CA PHE A 271 22.64 13.71 10.68
C PHE A 271 22.79 15.07 9.99
N ILE A 272 22.03 15.33 8.93
CA ILE A 272 21.96 16.64 8.29
C ILE A 272 21.39 17.68 9.26
N PHE A 273 20.28 17.37 9.93
CA PHE A 273 19.70 18.23 10.98
C PHE A 273 20.71 18.50 12.09
N LYS A 274 21.37 17.46 12.65
CA LYS A 274 22.37 17.61 13.71
C LYS A 274 23.53 18.52 13.30
N SER A 275 24.01 18.38 12.07
CA SER A 275 25.07 19.24 11.52
C SER A 275 24.62 20.71 11.40
N TRP A 276 23.42 20.93 10.85
CA TRP A 276 22.83 22.27 10.75
C TRP A 276 22.55 22.87 12.13
N PHE A 277 21.96 22.09 13.04
CA PHE A 277 21.66 22.54 14.39
C PHE A 277 22.92 23.00 15.15
N LYS A 278 24.02 22.24 15.05
CA LYS A 278 25.29 22.63 15.66
C LYS A 278 25.91 23.92 15.09
N LYS A 279 25.75 24.14 13.77
CA LYS A 279 26.39 25.28 13.05
C LYS A 279 25.52 26.52 12.99
N GLY A 280 24.20 26.38 13.03
CA GLY A 280 23.25 27.45 12.71
C GLY A 280 22.18 27.72 13.76
N ALA A 281 21.90 26.79 14.67
CA ALA A 281 20.80 26.97 15.63
C ALA A 281 20.94 28.22 16.50
N SER A 282 22.16 28.61 16.85
CA SER A 282 22.41 29.88 17.57
C SER A 282 22.14 31.12 16.72
N LYS A 283 22.20 31.04 15.39
CA LYS A 283 21.85 32.12 14.46
C LYS A 283 20.37 32.16 14.13
N ASP A 284 19.73 31.00 14.10
CA ASP A 284 18.31 30.80 13.67
C ASP A 284 17.36 30.70 14.88
N ASN A 285 17.86 30.76 16.13
CA ASN A 285 17.11 30.72 17.38
C ASN A 285 16.22 29.45 17.56
N LEU A 286 16.53 28.33 16.89
CA LEU A 286 15.87 27.08 17.12
C LEU A 286 16.48 26.36 18.32
N THR A 287 15.65 25.94 19.27
CA THR A 287 16.08 25.23 20.48
C THR A 287 15.49 23.80 20.54
N LEU A 288 16.03 22.94 21.38
CA LEU A 288 15.48 21.61 21.62
C LEU A 288 14.11 21.65 22.32
N THR A 289 13.83 22.70 23.08
CA THR A 289 12.54 22.95 23.71
C THR A 289 11.48 23.29 22.69
N ASP A 290 11.83 23.94 21.59
CA ASP A 290 10.93 24.26 20.48
C ASP A 290 10.38 22.98 19.80
N LEU A 291 11.16 21.91 19.82
CA LEU A 291 10.76 20.59 19.32
C LEU A 291 10.02 19.75 20.37
N GLY A 292 9.98 20.22 21.62
CA GLY A 292 9.35 19.52 22.74
C GLY A 292 10.05 18.23 23.17
N ILE A 293 11.28 17.97 22.69
CA ILE A 293 12.05 16.76 23.00
C ILE A 293 12.96 16.92 24.22
N SER A 294 13.15 18.15 24.70
CA SER A 294 13.97 18.45 25.87
C SER A 294 13.27 19.48 26.76
N SER A 295 13.54 19.42 28.05
CA SER A 295 13.15 20.45 29.03
C SER A 295 14.20 21.57 29.17
N ASP A 296 15.32 21.47 28.46
CA ASP A 296 16.41 22.42 28.44
C ASP A 296 16.72 22.85 27.00
N GLU A 297 16.96 24.14 26.76
CA GLU A 297 17.18 24.70 25.42
C GLU A 297 18.44 24.18 24.72
N LYS A 298 19.51 23.97 25.50
CA LYS A 298 20.86 23.65 24.98
C LYS A 298 21.25 22.20 25.21
N ARG A 299 20.70 21.54 26.24
CA ARG A 299 21.02 20.16 26.61
C ARG A 299 19.79 19.28 26.53
N PHE A 300 19.97 18.05 26.09
CA PHE A 300 18.90 17.05 26.11
C PHE A 300 18.62 16.66 27.56
N ARG A 301 17.49 17.13 28.11
CA ARG A 301 16.97 16.73 29.42
C ARG A 301 15.61 16.07 29.27
N PHE A 302 15.54 14.83 29.69
CA PHE A 302 14.38 13.98 29.56
C PHE A 302 13.48 14.04 30.82
N ASN A 303 12.22 14.45 30.63
CA ASN A 303 11.23 14.40 31.69
C ASN A 303 10.45 13.07 31.62
N ARG A 304 10.79 12.13 32.50
CA ARG A 304 10.20 10.77 32.53
C ARG A 304 8.69 10.77 32.66
N THR A 305 8.14 11.61 33.54
CA THR A 305 6.68 11.70 33.75
C THR A 305 5.96 12.19 32.50
N LYS A 306 6.49 13.25 31.85
CA LYS A 306 5.92 13.78 30.62
C LYS A 306 6.04 12.77 29.49
N ALA A 307 7.14 12.06 29.39
CA ALA A 307 7.35 11.02 28.38
C ALA A 307 6.38 9.84 28.57
N GLY A 308 6.22 9.32 29.79
CA GLY A 308 5.25 8.27 30.07
C GLY A 308 3.82 8.66 29.70
N LYS A 309 3.40 9.91 30.01
CA LYS A 309 2.09 10.43 29.58
C LYS A 309 1.99 10.55 28.06
N THR A 310 3.04 10.95 27.38
CA THR A 310 3.07 11.06 25.90
C THR A 310 2.90 9.68 25.26
N ILE A 311 3.62 8.67 25.78
CA ILE A 311 3.50 7.28 25.29
C ILE A 311 2.07 6.77 25.51
N LEU A 312 1.54 6.91 26.72
CA LEU A 312 0.18 6.47 27.05
C LEU A 312 -0.86 7.16 26.18
N PHE A 313 -0.70 8.46 25.93
CA PHE A 313 -1.59 9.23 25.07
C PHE A 313 -1.62 8.67 23.64
N GLY A 314 -0.44 8.40 23.06
CA GLY A 314 -0.33 7.80 21.73
C GLY A 314 -0.94 6.40 21.67
N ILE A 315 -0.70 5.56 22.70
CA ILE A 315 -1.29 4.21 22.80
C ILE A 315 -2.82 4.26 22.90
N LEU A 316 -3.38 5.17 23.69
CA LEU A 316 -4.84 5.29 23.83
C LEU A 316 -5.52 5.72 22.53
N LEU A 317 -4.94 6.67 21.79
CA LEU A 317 -5.46 7.08 20.49
C LEU A 317 -5.34 5.97 19.45
N PHE A 318 -4.25 5.21 19.47
CA PHE A 318 -4.08 4.04 18.63
C PHE A 318 -5.10 2.94 18.97
N ALA A 319 -5.25 2.61 20.27
CA ALA A 319 -6.21 1.61 20.72
C ALA A 319 -7.65 1.98 20.34
N TYR A 320 -8.00 3.27 20.43
CA TYR A 320 -9.29 3.75 19.96
C TYR A 320 -9.52 3.44 18.47
N ALA A 321 -8.52 3.70 17.60
CA ALA A 321 -8.64 3.42 16.16
C ALA A 321 -8.82 1.92 15.89
N CYS A 322 -8.06 1.05 16.59
CA CYS A 322 -8.20 -0.40 16.47
C CYS A 322 -9.56 -0.90 16.94
N VAL A 323 -10.04 -0.41 18.10
CA VAL A 323 -11.34 -0.80 18.64
C VAL A 323 -12.48 -0.35 17.72
N LEU A 324 -12.40 0.87 17.18
CA LEU A 324 -13.41 1.38 16.26
C LEU A 324 -13.45 0.56 14.96
N GLU A 325 -12.29 0.24 14.37
CA GLU A 325 -12.22 -0.62 13.19
C GLU A 325 -12.84 -2.00 13.49
N HIS A 326 -12.47 -2.61 14.61
CA HIS A 326 -13.00 -3.91 14.99
C HIS A 326 -14.54 -3.89 15.19
N ILE A 327 -15.08 -2.84 15.77
CA ILE A 327 -16.53 -2.65 15.92
C ILE A 327 -17.19 -2.50 14.54
N LEU A 328 -16.62 -1.71 13.64
CA LEU A 328 -17.15 -1.49 12.29
C LEU A 328 -17.11 -2.80 11.47
N GLU A 329 -16.05 -3.57 11.57
CA GLU A 329 -15.96 -4.88 10.92
C GLU A 329 -16.99 -5.86 11.49
N ALA A 330 -17.11 -5.95 12.81
CA ALA A 330 -18.01 -6.91 13.46
C ALA A 330 -19.50 -6.61 13.22
N ILE A 331 -19.89 -5.33 13.17
CA ILE A 331 -21.31 -4.93 13.05
C ILE A 331 -21.71 -4.74 11.59
N PHE A 332 -20.85 -4.10 10.78
CA PHE A 332 -21.21 -3.66 9.42
C PHE A 332 -20.43 -4.38 8.33
N ILE A 333 -19.50 -5.28 8.68
CA ILE A 333 -18.60 -5.96 7.73
C ILE A 333 -17.83 -4.90 6.89
N VAL A 334 -17.41 -3.81 7.55
CA VAL A 334 -16.62 -2.71 6.99
C VAL A 334 -15.20 -2.83 7.50
N ASP A 335 -14.27 -3.09 6.59
CA ASP A 335 -12.83 -3.12 6.83
C ASP A 335 -12.16 -1.84 6.31
N PHE A 336 -10.97 -1.52 6.81
CA PHE A 336 -10.25 -0.33 6.37
C PHE A 336 -9.44 -0.63 5.11
N ARG A 337 -10.05 -0.34 3.95
CA ARG A 337 -9.45 -0.54 2.64
C ARG A 337 -9.92 0.49 1.62
N PHE A 338 -9.16 0.62 0.54
CA PHE A 338 -9.55 1.21 -0.74
C PHE A 338 -8.72 0.56 -1.83
N ILE A 339 -9.30 -0.37 -2.60
CA ILE A 339 -8.62 -1.24 -3.56
C ILE A 339 -7.67 -2.23 -2.85
N PHE A 340 -6.83 -1.75 -1.94
CA PHE A 340 -5.98 -2.57 -1.08
C PHE A 340 -6.42 -2.48 0.38
N PRO A 341 -6.20 -3.51 1.19
CA PRO A 341 -6.38 -3.41 2.61
C PRO A 341 -5.34 -2.45 3.21
N PHE A 342 -5.80 -1.50 4.02
CA PHE A 342 -4.93 -0.61 4.80
C PHE A 342 -4.68 -1.17 6.18
N ALA A 343 -5.75 -1.54 6.90
CA ALA A 343 -5.65 -2.08 8.23
C ALA A 343 -6.73 -3.14 8.45
N SER A 344 -6.43 -4.13 9.25
CA SER A 344 -7.34 -5.19 9.64
C SER A 344 -6.97 -5.74 11.03
N ASN A 345 -7.78 -6.66 11.55
CA ASN A 345 -7.53 -7.33 12.81
C ASN A 345 -6.20 -8.09 12.82
N PHE A 346 -5.55 -8.09 13.98
CA PHE A 346 -4.33 -8.84 14.19
C PHE A 346 -4.59 -10.33 14.39
N THR A 347 -3.82 -11.18 13.70
CA THR A 347 -3.52 -12.50 14.22
C THR A 347 -2.40 -12.41 15.27
N PRO A 348 -2.24 -13.39 16.17
CA PRO A 348 -1.14 -13.36 17.15
C PRO A 348 0.24 -13.14 16.53
N TYR A 349 0.52 -13.79 15.40
CA TYR A 349 1.78 -13.65 14.69
C TYR A 349 1.96 -12.23 14.10
N ARG A 350 0.92 -11.66 13.51
CA ARG A 350 0.95 -10.28 12.97
C ARG A 350 1.11 -9.23 14.07
N PHE A 351 0.58 -9.50 15.27
CA PHE A 351 0.80 -8.63 16.42
C PHE A 351 2.26 -8.64 16.88
N LEU A 352 2.95 -9.77 16.83
CA LEU A 352 4.40 -9.80 17.07
C LEU A 352 5.16 -8.97 16.06
N MET A 353 4.81 -9.06 14.78
CA MET A 353 5.39 -8.21 13.72
C MET A 353 5.12 -6.73 13.99
N PHE A 354 3.92 -6.39 14.42
CA PHE A 354 3.59 -5.01 14.81
C PHE A 354 4.54 -4.48 15.90
N LEU A 355 4.81 -5.27 16.92
CA LEU A 355 5.76 -4.89 17.97
C LEU A 355 7.20 -4.74 17.45
N GLU A 356 7.58 -5.53 16.45
CA GLU A 356 8.91 -5.51 15.84
C GLU A 356 9.12 -4.29 14.93
N TYR A 357 8.13 -3.96 14.10
CA TYR A 357 8.24 -2.86 13.13
C TYR A 357 7.95 -1.47 13.74
N SER A 358 7.16 -1.38 14.81
CA SER A 358 6.79 -0.10 15.44
C SER A 358 8.00 0.74 15.89
N PRO A 359 9.04 0.18 16.55
CA PRO A 359 10.21 0.96 16.95
C PRO A 359 11.01 1.51 15.77
N LEU A 360 11.09 0.77 14.67
CA LEU A 360 11.77 1.23 13.45
C LEU A 360 11.06 2.44 12.86
N LEU A 361 9.74 2.36 12.73
CA LEU A 361 8.91 3.46 12.23
C LEU A 361 8.96 4.66 13.16
N LEU A 362 9.04 4.47 14.49
CA LEU A 362 9.16 5.56 15.46
C LEU A 362 10.40 6.43 15.20
N ILE A 363 11.54 5.82 14.87
CA ILE A 363 12.77 6.54 14.51
C ILE A 363 12.50 7.48 13.32
N GLY A 364 11.86 6.98 12.26
CA GLY A 364 11.53 7.77 11.08
C GLY A 364 10.55 8.89 11.39
N PHE A 365 9.49 8.63 12.16
CA PHE A 365 8.48 9.65 12.48
C PHE A 365 8.98 10.73 13.45
N ILE A 366 9.93 10.42 14.35
CA ILE A 366 10.61 11.45 15.15
C ILE A 366 11.35 12.41 14.23
N GLN A 367 12.15 11.89 13.28
CA GLN A 367 12.90 12.73 12.35
C GLN A 367 11.96 13.50 11.40
N MET A 368 10.88 12.88 10.93
CA MET A 368 9.85 13.59 10.18
C MET A 368 9.30 14.79 11.00
N GLY A 369 9.01 14.58 12.28
CA GLY A 369 8.58 15.66 13.18
C GLY A 369 9.62 16.78 13.30
N ILE A 370 10.91 16.47 13.38
CA ILE A 370 12.02 17.43 13.39
C ILE A 370 12.03 18.23 12.07
N LEU A 371 11.89 17.58 10.94
CA LEU A 371 11.83 18.24 9.64
C LEU A 371 10.64 19.20 9.57
N LEU A 372 9.42 18.68 9.78
CA LEU A 372 8.17 19.43 9.58
C LEU A 372 8.04 20.61 10.54
N HIS A 373 8.35 20.39 11.84
CA HIS A 373 8.09 21.37 12.89
C HIS A 373 9.34 22.06 13.41
N GLY A 374 10.53 21.61 13.03
CA GLY A 374 11.81 22.25 13.27
C GLY A 374 12.29 23.00 12.04
N GLN A 375 12.74 22.27 11.00
CA GLN A 375 13.41 22.88 9.84
C GLN A 375 12.47 23.64 8.91
N LEU A 376 11.23 23.15 8.70
CA LEU A 376 10.22 23.73 7.79
C LEU A 376 9.18 24.61 8.50
N ARG A 377 9.33 24.89 9.79
CA ARG A 377 8.34 25.60 10.61
C ARG A 377 7.89 26.92 9.97
N GLN A 378 6.57 27.05 9.82
CA GLN A 378 5.93 28.24 9.28
C GLN A 378 5.45 29.21 10.38
N PRO A 379 5.26 30.50 10.07
CA PRO A 379 4.75 31.48 11.02
C PRO A 379 3.32 31.17 11.44
N GLU A 380 2.99 31.49 12.70
CA GLU A 380 1.64 31.37 13.22
C GLU A 380 0.70 32.42 12.61
N LYS A 381 -0.53 32.03 12.29
CA LYS A 381 -1.55 32.87 11.65
C LYS A 381 -2.61 33.39 12.63
N GLY A 382 -2.31 33.37 13.93
CA GLY A 382 -3.22 33.86 15.01
C GLY A 382 -4.39 32.95 15.33
N VAL A 383 -4.94 32.21 14.36
CA VAL A 383 -6.03 31.24 14.54
C VAL A 383 -5.49 29.85 14.33
N PHE A 384 -5.84 28.91 15.23
CA PHE A 384 -5.35 27.52 15.17
C PHE A 384 -5.53 26.88 13.81
N MET A 385 -6.78 26.87 13.28
CA MET A 385 -7.08 26.23 11.99
C MET A 385 -6.37 26.90 10.81
N LYS A 386 -6.19 28.23 10.82
CA LYS A 386 -5.43 28.93 9.78
C LYS A 386 -3.94 28.56 9.84
N THR A 387 -3.39 28.41 11.04
CA THR A 387 -2.01 27.99 11.26
C THR A 387 -1.82 26.53 10.83
N PHE A 388 -2.74 25.64 11.22
CA PHE A 388 -2.73 24.24 10.81
C PHE A 388 -2.78 24.08 9.28
N ALA A 389 -3.71 24.76 8.61
CA ALA A 389 -3.82 24.73 7.15
C ALA A 389 -2.56 25.30 6.47
N ASN A 390 -1.99 26.39 7.02
CA ASN A 390 -0.75 26.96 6.50
C ASN A 390 0.41 25.96 6.63
N ASP A 391 0.55 25.27 7.76
CA ASP A 391 1.59 24.23 7.91
C ASP A 391 1.41 23.09 6.90
N LEU A 392 0.17 22.61 6.71
CA LEU A 392 -0.09 21.56 5.73
C LEU A 392 0.27 21.99 4.30
N LEU A 393 -0.02 23.26 3.95
CA LEU A 393 0.31 23.83 2.63
C LEU A 393 1.82 23.74 2.30
N TYR A 394 2.69 23.85 3.30
CA TYR A 394 4.14 23.72 3.12
C TYR A 394 4.63 22.28 3.36
N ASN A 395 4.12 21.58 4.36
CA ASN A 395 4.60 20.26 4.74
C ASN A 395 4.23 19.17 3.71
N ILE A 396 3.00 19.22 3.18
CA ILE A 396 2.54 18.22 2.20
C ILE A 396 3.38 18.25 0.92
N PRO A 397 3.62 19.40 0.26
CA PRO A 397 4.47 19.45 -0.93
C PRO A 397 5.90 18.99 -0.66
N ALA A 398 6.50 19.41 0.48
CA ALA A 398 7.86 19.01 0.83
C ALA A 398 8.06 17.51 0.99
N MET A 399 7.00 16.78 1.38
CA MET A 399 7.02 15.33 1.57
C MET A 399 6.52 14.55 0.36
N LEU A 400 5.49 15.03 -0.34
CA LEU A 400 4.80 14.20 -1.34
C LEU A 400 5.21 14.47 -2.79
N ILE A 401 5.67 15.67 -3.13
CA ILE A 401 6.11 15.98 -4.51
C ILE A 401 7.15 14.97 -5.03
N PRO A 402 8.19 14.58 -4.26
CA PRO A 402 9.17 13.60 -4.74
C PRO A 402 8.55 12.24 -5.09
N LEU A 403 7.55 11.79 -4.33
CA LEU A 403 6.85 10.54 -4.61
C LEU A 403 5.95 10.64 -5.83
N PHE A 404 5.28 11.78 -6.03
CA PHE A 404 4.54 12.04 -7.27
C PHE A 404 5.46 12.09 -8.50
N ILE A 405 6.70 12.57 -8.37
CA ILE A 405 7.70 12.52 -9.46
C ILE A 405 8.00 11.06 -9.81
N LEU A 406 8.21 10.17 -8.84
CA LEU A 406 8.45 8.76 -9.11
C LEU A 406 7.25 8.09 -9.80
N LEU A 407 6.03 8.40 -9.36
CA LEU A 407 4.80 7.93 -10.04
C LEU A 407 4.71 8.47 -11.47
N ALA A 408 5.00 9.76 -11.68
CA ALA A 408 4.96 10.37 -13.01
C ALA A 408 5.98 9.73 -13.97
N ILE A 409 7.19 9.44 -13.51
CA ILE A 409 8.23 8.74 -14.30
C ILE A 409 7.73 7.36 -14.75
N GLN A 410 6.98 6.63 -13.90
CA GLN A 410 6.43 5.32 -14.25
C GLN A 410 5.19 5.43 -15.13
N TYR A 411 4.20 6.24 -14.73
CA TYR A 411 2.87 6.16 -15.30
C TYR A 411 2.65 7.06 -16.52
N ILE A 412 3.38 8.18 -16.67
CA ILE A 412 3.27 8.99 -17.89
C ILE A 412 3.71 8.19 -19.11
N PRO A 413 4.92 7.58 -19.17
CA PRO A 413 5.30 6.74 -20.31
C PRO A 413 4.37 5.53 -20.51
N LEU A 414 3.96 4.88 -19.41
CA LEU A 414 3.06 3.74 -19.48
C LEU A 414 1.75 4.08 -20.20
N PHE A 415 1.11 5.18 -19.84
CA PHE A 415 -0.17 5.57 -20.43
C PHE A 415 -0.07 6.19 -21.83
N THR A 416 1.07 6.80 -22.16
CA THR A 416 1.25 7.48 -23.45
C THR A 416 1.86 6.60 -24.53
N THR A 417 2.82 5.75 -24.17
CA THR A 417 3.60 4.94 -25.13
C THR A 417 3.60 3.44 -24.81
N GLY A 418 3.01 3.04 -23.69
CA GLY A 418 3.10 1.67 -23.18
C GLY A 418 4.47 1.27 -22.62
N PHE A 419 5.43 2.20 -22.53
CA PHE A 419 6.75 1.92 -21.97
C PHE A 419 6.72 1.84 -20.44
N ILE A 420 7.44 0.87 -19.88
CA ILE A 420 7.52 0.63 -18.44
C ILE A 420 8.97 0.90 -17.98
N PRO A 421 9.28 2.10 -17.42
CA PRO A 421 10.67 2.48 -17.08
C PRO A 421 11.29 1.63 -15.96
N PHE A 422 10.50 1.28 -14.93
CA PHE A 422 11.01 0.58 -13.75
C PHE A 422 10.84 -0.94 -13.82
N VAL A 423 11.17 -1.52 -14.97
CA VAL A 423 11.24 -2.98 -15.12
C VAL A 423 12.60 -3.46 -14.59
N GLY A 424 12.64 -3.82 -13.32
CA GLY A 424 13.83 -4.40 -12.70
C GLY A 424 13.89 -5.93 -12.80
N PRO A 425 14.94 -6.55 -12.27
CA PRO A 425 15.02 -8.00 -12.13
C PRO A 425 13.78 -8.56 -11.44
N GLY A 426 13.11 -9.53 -12.05
CA GLY A 426 11.91 -10.16 -11.53
C GLY A 426 10.68 -9.23 -11.38
N ALA A 427 10.65 -8.08 -12.07
CA ALA A 427 9.60 -7.05 -11.96
C ALA A 427 9.39 -6.47 -10.54
N SER A 428 10.36 -6.66 -9.64
CA SER A 428 10.26 -6.23 -8.23
C SER A 428 10.10 -4.72 -8.09
N LEU A 429 10.78 -3.93 -8.93
CA LEU A 429 10.70 -2.47 -8.86
C LEU A 429 9.31 -1.93 -9.15
N VAL A 430 8.59 -2.55 -10.08
CA VAL A 430 7.21 -2.19 -10.42
C VAL A 430 6.31 -2.29 -9.19
N GLY A 431 6.41 -3.37 -8.41
CA GLY A 431 5.62 -3.54 -7.18
C GLY A 431 5.86 -2.44 -6.16
N PHE A 432 7.09 -1.97 -6.02
CA PHE A 432 7.41 -0.86 -5.12
C PHE A 432 6.84 0.47 -5.61
N ILE A 433 6.83 0.72 -6.93
CA ILE A 433 6.20 1.93 -7.47
C ILE A 433 4.68 1.90 -7.30
N ILE A 434 4.02 0.78 -7.53
CA ILE A 434 2.59 0.61 -7.29
C ILE A 434 2.24 0.94 -5.83
N ASN A 435 3.06 0.48 -4.88
CA ASN A 435 2.85 0.75 -3.45
C ASN A 435 3.01 2.22 -3.06
N LEU A 436 3.64 3.07 -3.88
CA LEU A 436 3.75 4.51 -3.60
C LEU A 436 2.39 5.18 -3.46
N VAL A 437 1.36 4.71 -4.16
CA VAL A 437 -0.01 5.26 -4.02
C VAL A 437 -0.51 5.14 -2.58
N HIS A 438 -0.27 3.98 -1.94
CA HIS A 438 -0.62 3.77 -0.53
C HIS A 438 0.24 4.61 0.42
N ILE A 439 1.55 4.65 0.16
CA ILE A 439 2.51 5.43 0.95
C ILE A 439 2.11 6.91 0.96
N ILE A 440 1.67 7.46 -0.17
CA ILE A 440 1.21 8.85 -0.27
C ILE A 440 0.00 9.09 0.65
N ILE A 441 -0.99 8.22 0.64
CA ILE A 441 -2.18 8.32 1.51
C ILE A 441 -1.77 8.23 2.98
N VAL A 442 -0.92 7.27 3.33
CA VAL A 442 -0.41 7.06 4.69
C VAL A 442 0.41 8.28 5.17
N LEU A 443 1.27 8.83 4.32
CA LEU A 443 2.06 10.02 4.67
C LEU A 443 1.19 11.27 4.80
N LEU A 444 0.18 11.45 3.95
CA LEU A 444 -0.77 12.56 4.08
C LEU A 444 -1.48 12.53 5.44
N MET A 445 -1.93 11.35 5.87
CA MET A 445 -2.50 11.12 7.19
C MET A 445 -1.46 11.44 8.28
N ALA A 446 -0.25 10.88 8.18
CA ALA A 446 0.79 11.06 9.18
C ALA A 446 1.25 12.53 9.33
N ILE A 447 1.37 13.27 8.22
CA ILE A 447 1.68 14.71 8.22
C ILE A 447 0.56 15.49 8.93
N SER A 448 -0.69 15.18 8.65
CA SER A 448 -1.85 15.82 9.25
C SER A 448 -1.90 15.60 10.76
N ILE A 449 -1.76 14.35 11.21
CA ILE A 449 -1.69 13.96 12.62
C ILE A 449 -0.47 14.63 13.31
N SER A 450 0.69 14.61 12.65
CA SER A 450 1.91 15.23 13.18
C SER A 450 1.73 16.73 13.40
N THR A 451 1.18 17.42 12.40
CA THR A 451 0.96 18.87 12.48
C THR A 451 -0.07 19.24 13.54
N TRP A 452 -1.18 18.49 13.63
CA TRP A 452 -2.22 18.72 14.61
C TRP A 452 -1.71 18.59 16.05
N PHE A 453 -1.13 17.44 16.38
CA PHE A 453 -0.68 17.19 17.76
C PHE A 453 0.55 18.01 18.14
N TYR A 454 1.43 18.31 17.18
CA TYR A 454 2.52 19.25 17.47
C TYR A 454 1.97 20.64 17.83
N ARG A 455 0.95 21.16 17.13
CA ARG A 455 0.33 22.44 17.47
C ARG A 455 -0.32 22.44 18.83
N LEU A 456 -0.90 21.32 19.28
CA LEU A 456 -1.53 21.19 20.58
C LEU A 456 -0.54 20.98 21.72
N THR A 457 0.54 20.23 21.49
CA THR A 457 1.43 19.78 22.57
C THR A 457 2.82 20.40 22.54
N GLY A 458 3.22 21.03 21.42
CA GLY A 458 4.58 21.50 21.21
C GLY A 458 5.64 20.40 21.21
N ASN A 459 5.23 19.13 21.09
CA ASN A 459 6.10 17.96 21.21
C ASN A 459 5.95 17.06 19.99
N ILE A 460 7.03 16.89 19.22
CA ILE A 460 7.05 16.03 18.03
C ILE A 460 6.84 14.55 18.37
N CYS A 461 7.24 14.10 19.58
CA CYS A 461 7.12 12.70 19.96
C CYS A 461 5.65 12.24 20.12
N THR A 462 4.73 13.16 20.42
CA THR A 462 3.30 12.84 20.60
C THR A 462 2.72 12.19 19.33
N ALA A 463 2.90 12.85 18.21
CA ALA A 463 2.44 12.33 16.91
C ALA A 463 3.35 11.25 16.36
N ALA A 464 4.66 11.29 16.63
CA ALA A 464 5.60 10.27 16.15
C ALA A 464 5.23 8.88 16.70
N ILE A 465 4.89 8.78 17.99
CA ILE A 465 4.43 7.52 18.61
C ILE A 465 3.14 7.05 17.96
N LEU A 466 2.13 7.92 17.84
CA LEU A 466 0.86 7.56 17.24
C LEU A 466 1.01 7.11 15.78
N ASN A 467 1.74 7.86 14.98
CA ASN A 467 1.98 7.52 13.56
C ASN A 467 2.76 6.22 13.43
N ALA A 468 3.76 5.96 14.28
CA ALA A 468 4.49 4.70 14.27
C ALA A 468 3.57 3.51 14.53
N LEU A 469 2.67 3.62 15.50
CA LEU A 469 1.71 2.57 15.83
C LEU A 469 0.68 2.37 14.71
N LEU A 470 0.10 3.46 14.18
CA LEU A 470 -0.89 3.38 13.10
C LEU A 470 -0.28 2.78 11.83
N VAL A 471 0.91 3.23 11.41
CA VAL A 471 1.55 2.75 10.20
C VAL A 471 2.09 1.33 10.36
N ALA A 472 2.62 0.98 11.53
CA ALA A 472 2.98 -0.41 11.83
C ALA A 472 1.75 -1.33 11.76
N TRP A 473 0.63 -0.92 12.33
CA TRP A 473 -0.63 -1.66 12.24
C TRP A 473 -1.05 -1.86 10.78
N MET A 474 -1.08 -0.80 9.97
CA MET A 474 -1.43 -0.89 8.55
C MET A 474 -0.54 -1.88 7.81
N PHE A 475 0.78 -1.77 7.97
CA PHE A 475 1.71 -2.63 7.24
C PHE A 475 1.68 -4.07 7.71
N THR A 476 1.58 -4.32 9.02
CA THR A 476 1.71 -5.68 9.55
C THR A 476 0.41 -6.46 9.54
N SER A 477 -0.76 -5.80 9.61
CA SER A 477 -2.05 -6.48 9.53
C SER A 477 -2.43 -6.89 8.10
N SER A 478 -2.03 -6.12 7.07
CA SER A 478 -2.51 -6.29 5.70
C SER A 478 -1.49 -6.88 4.72
N SER A 479 -0.19 -6.81 5.03
CA SER A 479 0.86 -7.19 4.06
C SER A 479 1.17 -8.68 4.05
N VAL A 480 1.83 -9.11 2.96
CA VAL A 480 2.25 -10.51 2.76
C VAL A 480 3.41 -10.86 3.67
N ILE A 481 3.34 -12.01 4.33
CA ILE A 481 4.39 -12.57 5.18
C ILE A 481 5.28 -13.50 4.33
N ALA A 482 6.59 -13.36 4.45
CA ALA A 482 7.57 -14.27 3.84
C ALA A 482 7.63 -15.63 4.60
N PRO A 483 8.07 -16.73 3.95
CA PRO A 483 8.52 -16.73 2.58
C PRO A 483 7.36 -16.90 1.62
N VAL A 484 7.16 -15.95 0.73
CA VAL A 484 6.48 -16.25 -0.51
C VAL A 484 7.57 -16.85 -1.38
N PRO A 485 7.49 -18.12 -1.81
CA PRO A 485 8.41 -18.65 -2.79
C PRO A 485 8.13 -17.90 -4.10
N VAL A 486 8.86 -16.85 -4.31
CA VAL A 486 8.93 -16.22 -5.63
C VAL A 486 9.94 -17.08 -6.38
N ASN A 487 9.48 -17.89 -7.30
CA ASN A 487 10.36 -18.43 -8.32
C ASN A 487 10.88 -17.22 -9.10
N ILE A 488 12.09 -16.77 -8.74
CA ILE A 488 12.83 -15.70 -9.41
C ILE A 488 13.47 -16.32 -10.65
#